data_0203e5b95a832eaedbdbb62e9da8f0d8
#
_entry.id   0203e5b95a832eaedbdbb62e9da8f0d8
#
_cell.length_a   1.000
_cell.length_b   1.000
_cell.length_c   1.000
_cell.angle_alpha   90.00
_cell.angle_beta   90.00
_cell.angle_gamma   90.00
#
_symmetry.space_group_name_H-M   'P 1'
#
loop_
_entity.id
_entity.type
_entity.pdbx_description
1 polymer ?
#
loop_
_entity_poly.entity_id
_entity_poly.type
_entity_poly.pdbx_seq_one_letter_code
_entity_poly.pdbx_strand_id
1 'polypeptide(L)'
;MMRMIDIIEKKRDGKSLSKEEIEFFIKGYTEGDIPDYQASSLAMAIFFQDMNEEERAALTMAMVNSGDVIDLSKVNGIKVDKHSTGGVGDTTTLVLAPLVAAVGVPVAKMSGRGLGHTGGTIDKLESIDGFHVEISEADFIKLVNEDQVAVIGHTGNLTPADKKLYALRDVQEQLTLFL
;
A
#
# COMPACT_ATOMS: atom_id res chain seq x y z
N MET A 1 8.97 -1.17 28.95
CA MET A 1 9.46 -1.61 27.63
C MET A 1 8.26 -2.15 26.88
N MET A 2 7.97 -1.67 25.68
CA MET A 2 6.83 -2.11 24.87
C MET A 2 7.11 -3.51 24.30
N ARG A 3 6.14 -4.42 24.37
CA ARG A 3 6.29 -5.79 23.86
C ARG A 3 5.13 -6.09 22.93
N MET A 4 5.39 -6.80 21.85
CA MET A 4 4.37 -7.13 20.87
C MET A 4 3.20 -7.94 21.46
N ILE A 5 3.49 -8.80 22.43
CA ILE A 5 2.44 -9.60 23.08
C ILE A 5 1.39 -8.74 23.81
N ASP A 6 1.84 -7.65 24.45
CA ASP A 6 0.93 -6.74 25.19
C ASP A 6 0.01 -6.01 24.22
N ILE A 7 0.51 -5.65 23.03
CA ILE A 7 -0.25 -5.01 21.94
C ILE A 7 -1.30 -5.97 21.38
N ILE A 8 -0.92 -7.23 21.13
CA ILE A 8 -1.82 -8.27 20.64
C ILE A 8 -2.94 -8.50 21.65
N GLU A 9 -2.61 -8.69 22.93
CA GLU A 9 -3.60 -8.89 24.00
C GLU A 9 -4.55 -7.70 24.12
N LYS A 10 -4.02 -6.49 24.10
CA LYS A 10 -4.80 -5.27 24.18
C LYS A 10 -5.83 -5.18 23.04
N LYS A 11 -5.41 -5.48 21.80
CA LYS A 11 -6.32 -5.45 20.65
C LYS A 11 -7.31 -6.60 20.69
N ARG A 12 -6.86 -7.83 20.99
CA ARG A 12 -7.74 -9.01 21.17
C ARG A 12 -8.87 -8.73 22.14
N ASP A 13 -8.59 -8.01 23.22
CA ASP A 13 -9.56 -7.69 24.27
C ASP A 13 -10.45 -6.46 23.95
N GLY A 14 -10.45 -6.01 22.68
CA GLY A 14 -11.30 -4.94 22.17
C GLY A 14 -10.85 -3.52 22.55
N LYS A 15 -9.62 -3.35 23.01
CA LYS A 15 -9.09 -2.03 23.36
C LYS A 15 -8.40 -1.37 22.17
N SER A 16 -8.48 -0.04 22.10
CA SER A 16 -7.80 0.73 21.05
C SER A 16 -6.29 0.78 21.28
N LEU A 17 -5.54 0.66 20.21
CA LEU A 17 -4.09 0.84 20.21
C LEU A 17 -3.73 2.31 20.19
N SER A 18 -2.65 2.69 20.86
CA SER A 18 -2.10 4.04 20.71
C SER A 18 -1.28 4.17 19.43
N LYS A 19 -1.02 5.42 19.03
CA LYS A 19 -0.14 5.71 17.89
C LYS A 19 1.23 5.09 18.06
N GLU A 20 1.81 5.18 19.25
CA GLU A 20 3.14 4.64 19.57
C GLU A 20 3.17 3.10 19.49
N GLU A 21 2.08 2.43 19.87
CA GLU A 21 1.96 0.97 19.75
C GLU A 21 1.89 0.53 18.28
N ILE A 22 1.18 1.29 17.46
CA ILE A 22 1.08 1.05 16.02
C ILE A 22 2.41 1.34 15.32
N GLU A 23 3.08 2.44 15.63
CA GLU A 23 4.40 2.76 15.11
C GLU A 23 5.46 1.71 15.52
N PHE A 24 5.42 1.26 16.77
CA PHE A 24 6.29 0.17 17.25
C PHE A 24 6.08 -1.12 16.44
N PHE A 25 4.82 -1.50 16.19
CA PHE A 25 4.49 -2.66 15.38
C PHE A 25 5.02 -2.53 13.95
N ILE A 26 4.68 -1.44 13.27
CA ILE A 26 5.05 -1.23 11.86
C ILE A 26 6.57 -1.18 11.70
N LYS A 27 7.27 -0.43 12.56
CA LYS A 27 8.72 -0.36 12.53
C LYS A 27 9.36 -1.73 12.77
N GLY A 28 9.03 -2.38 13.88
CA GLY A 28 9.64 -3.66 14.24
C GLY A 28 9.32 -4.77 13.24
N TYR A 29 8.12 -4.75 12.63
CA TYR A 29 7.77 -5.71 11.59
C TYR A 29 8.55 -5.44 10.30
N THR A 30 8.70 -4.20 9.89
CA THR A 30 9.46 -3.80 8.70
C THR A 30 10.93 -4.17 8.84
N GLU A 31 11.54 -3.89 9.99
CA GLU A 31 12.94 -4.16 10.30
C GLU A 31 13.23 -5.67 10.55
N GLY A 32 12.20 -6.47 10.77
CA GLY A 32 12.31 -7.91 11.00
C GLY A 32 12.46 -8.32 12.48
N ASP A 33 12.34 -7.38 13.40
CA ASP A 33 12.38 -7.63 14.86
C ASP A 33 11.09 -8.31 15.35
N ILE A 34 9.98 -8.08 14.67
CA ILE A 34 8.69 -8.73 14.95
C ILE A 34 8.48 -9.83 13.91
N PRO A 35 8.35 -11.10 14.32
CA PRO A 35 8.17 -12.22 13.41
C PRO A 35 6.75 -12.29 12.87
N ASP A 36 6.59 -12.96 11.71
CA ASP A 36 5.33 -13.11 10.98
C ASP A 36 4.18 -13.64 11.83
N TYR A 37 4.45 -14.60 12.74
CA TYR A 37 3.41 -15.16 13.60
C TYR A 37 2.82 -14.15 14.59
N GLN A 38 3.60 -13.16 15.06
CA GLN A 38 3.09 -12.08 15.91
C GLN A 38 2.32 -11.04 15.08
N ALA A 39 2.83 -10.70 13.90
CA ALA A 39 2.14 -9.80 12.98
C ALA A 39 0.78 -10.40 12.55
N SER A 40 0.75 -11.70 12.21
CA SER A 40 -0.48 -12.42 11.91
C SER A 40 -1.47 -12.42 13.07
N SER A 41 -0.98 -12.65 14.29
CA SER A 41 -1.83 -12.65 15.48
C SER A 41 -2.47 -11.28 15.72
N LEU A 42 -1.71 -10.19 15.52
CA LEU A 42 -2.27 -8.84 15.60
C LEU A 42 -3.28 -8.57 14.48
N ALA A 43 -2.96 -9.00 13.26
CA ALA A 43 -3.86 -8.84 12.12
C ALA A 43 -5.20 -9.56 12.37
N MET A 44 -5.19 -10.78 12.95
CA MET A 44 -6.43 -11.48 13.33
C MET A 44 -7.16 -10.78 14.49
N ALA A 45 -6.44 -10.22 15.45
CA ALA A 45 -7.07 -9.43 16.51
C ALA A 45 -7.78 -8.19 15.94
N ILE A 46 -7.15 -7.50 14.98
CA ILE A 46 -7.75 -6.37 14.26
C ILE A 46 -8.97 -6.84 13.45
N PHE A 47 -8.87 -7.99 12.77
CA PHE A 47 -9.99 -8.55 11.99
C PHE A 47 -11.26 -8.73 12.82
N PHE A 48 -11.14 -9.24 14.03
CA PHE A 48 -12.30 -9.47 14.89
C PHE A 48 -12.78 -8.24 15.67
N GLN A 49 -11.88 -7.32 15.98
CA GLN A 49 -12.17 -6.16 16.84
C GLN A 49 -12.30 -4.83 16.08
N ASP A 50 -11.91 -4.82 14.80
CA ASP A 50 -11.82 -3.63 13.97
C ASP A 50 -10.84 -2.56 14.53
N MET A 51 -10.70 -1.45 13.84
CA MET A 51 -9.92 -0.28 14.22
C MET A 51 -10.80 0.97 14.18
N ASN A 52 -10.65 1.85 15.14
CA ASN A 52 -11.28 3.16 15.05
C ASN A 52 -10.53 4.08 14.05
N GLU A 53 -11.07 5.27 13.80
CA GLU A 53 -10.52 6.22 12.83
C GLU A 53 -9.09 6.66 13.18
N GLU A 54 -8.81 6.84 14.47
CA GLU A 54 -7.50 7.26 14.97
C GLU A 54 -6.45 6.16 14.76
N GLU A 55 -6.82 4.91 15.03
CA GLU A 55 -5.97 3.75 14.78
C GLU A 55 -5.68 3.58 13.29
N ARG A 56 -6.70 3.71 12.42
CA ARG A 56 -6.53 3.62 10.95
C ARG A 56 -5.62 4.73 10.43
N ALA A 57 -5.81 5.95 10.90
CA ALA A 57 -4.96 7.07 10.52
C ALA A 57 -3.51 6.86 10.98
N ALA A 58 -3.30 6.39 12.21
CA ALA A 58 -1.97 6.10 12.74
C ALA A 58 -1.28 4.98 11.97
N LEU A 59 -2.01 3.90 11.64
CA LEU A 59 -1.49 2.79 10.85
C LEU A 59 -1.09 3.23 9.44
N THR A 60 -1.96 3.98 8.77
CA THR A 60 -1.67 4.54 7.44
C THR A 60 -0.41 5.40 7.46
N MET A 61 -0.30 6.32 8.41
CA MET A 61 0.87 7.19 8.51
C MET A 61 2.15 6.44 8.89
N ALA A 62 2.06 5.43 9.74
CA ALA A 62 3.20 4.58 10.06
C ALA A 62 3.69 3.82 8.83
N MET A 63 2.79 3.31 8.00
CA MET A 63 3.14 2.66 6.73
C MET A 63 3.77 3.64 5.73
N VAL A 64 3.20 4.84 5.55
CA VAL A 64 3.76 5.90 4.68
C VAL A 64 5.18 6.24 5.11
N ASN A 65 5.41 6.39 6.42
CA ASN A 65 6.72 6.76 6.97
C ASN A 65 7.70 5.59 7.08
N SER A 66 7.32 4.39 6.69
CA SER A 66 8.19 3.20 6.77
C SER A 66 9.27 3.15 5.69
N GLY A 67 9.17 3.96 4.66
CA GLY A 67 10.09 3.99 3.52
C GLY A 67 10.16 5.35 2.85
N ASP A 68 10.64 5.34 1.60
CA ASP A 68 10.74 6.55 0.80
C ASP A 68 9.37 7.07 0.38
N VAL A 69 9.24 8.37 0.28
CA VAL A 69 8.05 9.06 -0.24
C VAL A 69 8.43 9.79 -1.53
N ILE A 70 7.74 9.51 -2.61
CA ILE A 70 8.01 10.17 -3.90
C ILE A 70 7.61 11.64 -3.81
N ASP A 71 8.55 12.53 -4.14
CA ASP A 71 8.28 13.96 -4.24
C ASP A 71 7.71 14.32 -5.62
N LEU A 72 6.39 14.45 -5.66
CA LEU A 72 5.66 14.87 -6.87
C LEU A 72 5.62 16.40 -7.07
N SER A 73 6.37 17.20 -6.32
CA SER A 73 6.41 18.66 -6.48
C SER A 73 6.87 19.11 -7.87
N LYS A 74 7.69 18.26 -8.53
CA LYS A 74 8.19 18.48 -9.90
C LYS A 74 7.20 18.11 -11.02
N VAL A 75 6.08 17.50 -10.68
CA VAL A 75 4.98 17.23 -11.62
C VAL A 75 4.10 18.48 -11.71
N ASN A 76 3.84 18.94 -12.93
CA ASN A 76 3.01 20.12 -13.18
C ASN A 76 1.52 19.81 -12.91
N GLY A 77 0.78 20.80 -12.44
CA GLY A 77 -0.66 20.72 -12.21
C GLY A 77 -1.06 19.95 -10.96
N ILE A 78 -2.36 19.69 -10.80
CA ILE A 78 -2.95 18.93 -9.71
C ILE A 78 -2.92 17.45 -10.11
N LYS A 79 -2.10 16.67 -9.42
CA LYS A 79 -1.96 15.24 -9.64
C LYS A 79 -3.13 14.51 -9.01
N VAL A 80 -3.62 13.48 -9.69
CA VAL A 80 -4.68 12.60 -9.19
C VAL A 80 -4.25 11.15 -9.22
N ASP A 81 -4.82 10.36 -8.34
CA ASP A 81 -4.74 8.91 -8.36
C ASP A 81 -6.13 8.32 -8.03
N LYS A 82 -6.29 7.05 -8.31
CA LYS A 82 -7.49 6.28 -8.02
C LYS A 82 -7.11 5.06 -7.21
N HIS A 83 -7.75 4.89 -6.07
CA HIS A 83 -7.58 3.71 -5.25
C HIS A 83 -8.41 2.53 -5.78
N SER A 84 -7.88 1.31 -5.67
CA SER A 84 -8.61 0.07 -5.93
C SER A 84 -8.87 -0.66 -4.61
N THR A 85 -10.09 -1.12 -4.41
CA THR A 85 -10.45 -1.93 -3.23
C THR A 85 -10.12 -3.41 -3.41
N GLY A 86 -9.63 -3.82 -4.58
CA GLY A 86 -9.24 -5.21 -4.86
C GLY A 86 -10.40 -6.17 -5.06
N GLY A 87 -10.13 -7.46 -4.93
CA GLY A 87 -11.11 -8.54 -4.91
C GLY A 87 -11.57 -9.07 -6.27
N VAL A 88 -11.82 -8.21 -7.25
CA VAL A 88 -12.33 -8.60 -8.59
C VAL A 88 -11.30 -8.35 -9.70
N GLY A 89 -10.13 -7.83 -9.34
CA GLY A 89 -9.12 -7.38 -10.29
C GLY A 89 -9.38 -5.97 -10.83
N ASP A 90 -8.35 -5.12 -10.77
CA ASP A 90 -8.47 -3.74 -11.21
C ASP A 90 -8.28 -3.60 -12.73
N THR A 91 -9.39 -3.63 -13.48
CA THR A 91 -9.41 -3.27 -14.90
C THR A 91 -9.76 -1.79 -15.12
N THR A 92 -10.37 -1.15 -14.13
CA THR A 92 -10.82 0.23 -14.20
C THR A 92 -9.67 1.19 -14.42
N THR A 93 -8.50 0.96 -13.78
CA THR A 93 -7.31 1.81 -13.93
C THR A 93 -6.84 1.89 -15.38
N LEU A 94 -6.86 0.79 -16.13
CA LEU A 94 -6.41 0.73 -17.52
C LEU A 94 -7.23 1.63 -18.47
N VAL A 95 -8.49 1.88 -18.12
CA VAL A 95 -9.38 2.77 -18.87
C VAL A 95 -9.36 4.19 -18.29
N LEU A 96 -9.45 4.30 -16.98
CA LEU A 96 -9.63 5.59 -16.31
C LEU A 96 -8.35 6.45 -16.34
N ALA A 97 -7.18 5.85 -16.16
CA ALA A 97 -5.93 6.62 -16.11
C ALA A 97 -5.65 7.35 -17.44
N PRO A 98 -5.65 6.70 -18.61
CA PRO A 98 -5.48 7.41 -19.88
C PRO A 98 -6.63 8.36 -20.21
N LEU A 99 -7.86 8.05 -19.79
CA LEU A 99 -9.00 8.95 -20.03
C LEU A 99 -8.85 10.26 -19.25
N VAL A 100 -8.43 10.20 -18.00
CA VAL A 100 -8.18 11.39 -17.16
C VAL A 100 -6.98 12.18 -17.68
N ALA A 101 -5.92 11.50 -18.10
CA ALA A 101 -4.76 12.14 -18.73
C ALA A 101 -5.16 12.87 -20.02
N ALA A 102 -6.02 12.28 -20.84
CA ALA A 102 -6.48 12.88 -22.11
C ALA A 102 -7.25 14.19 -21.93
N VAL A 103 -7.83 14.45 -20.76
CA VAL A 103 -8.45 15.75 -20.44
C VAL A 103 -7.49 16.72 -19.73
N GLY A 104 -6.20 16.39 -19.69
CA GLY A 104 -5.13 17.27 -19.19
C GLY A 104 -4.92 17.23 -17.67
N VAL A 105 -5.35 16.16 -17.01
CA VAL A 105 -5.14 15.98 -15.57
C VAL A 105 -4.05 14.92 -15.34
N PRO A 106 -2.90 15.28 -14.74
CA PRO A 106 -1.80 14.37 -14.53
C PRO A 106 -2.17 13.20 -13.59
N VAL A 107 -1.96 11.97 -14.05
CA VAL A 107 -2.15 10.73 -13.28
C VAL A 107 -0.80 10.15 -12.89
N ALA A 108 -0.42 10.31 -11.63
CA ALA A 108 0.82 9.79 -11.07
C ALA A 108 0.49 8.59 -10.17
N LYS A 109 0.36 7.40 -10.78
CA LYS A 109 -0.15 6.22 -10.08
C LYS A 109 0.94 5.27 -9.64
N MET A 110 0.87 4.85 -8.37
CA MET A 110 1.58 3.67 -7.87
C MET A 110 0.58 2.52 -7.69
N SER A 111 0.95 1.31 -8.07
CA SER A 111 0.09 0.14 -7.95
C SER A 111 0.86 -1.10 -7.53
N GLY A 112 0.16 -2.03 -6.88
CA GLY A 112 0.68 -3.33 -6.49
C GLY A 112 0.33 -4.43 -7.49
N ARG A 113 0.87 -5.62 -7.22
CA ARG A 113 0.49 -6.87 -7.88
C ARG A 113 -0.88 -7.35 -7.39
N GLY A 114 -1.44 -8.32 -8.08
CA GLY A 114 -2.71 -8.94 -7.70
C GLY A 114 -2.64 -9.71 -6.39
N LEU A 115 -3.82 -10.00 -5.87
CA LEU A 115 -4.05 -10.79 -4.67
C LEU A 115 -4.78 -12.07 -5.01
N GLY A 116 -4.40 -13.16 -4.34
CA GLY A 116 -5.03 -14.45 -4.51
C GLY A 116 -5.05 -14.88 -5.99
N HIS A 117 -6.24 -15.16 -6.53
CA HIS A 117 -6.45 -15.63 -7.89
C HIS A 117 -6.67 -14.49 -8.92
N THR A 118 -6.63 -13.23 -8.50
CA THR A 118 -6.86 -12.09 -9.40
C THR A 118 -5.55 -11.40 -9.75
N GLY A 119 -5.31 -11.10 -11.04
CA GLY A 119 -4.20 -10.26 -11.46
C GLY A 119 -4.43 -8.80 -11.07
N GLY A 120 -3.40 -8.13 -10.53
CA GLY A 120 -3.41 -6.70 -10.24
C GLY A 120 -3.18 -5.84 -11.47
N THR A 121 -3.18 -4.53 -11.28
CA THR A 121 -2.91 -3.56 -12.35
C THR A 121 -1.53 -3.77 -12.94
N ILE A 122 -0.52 -3.99 -12.11
CA ILE A 122 0.87 -4.20 -12.54
C ILE A 122 1.00 -5.48 -13.36
N ASP A 123 0.39 -6.58 -12.93
CA ASP A 123 0.43 -7.86 -13.66
C ASP A 123 -0.17 -7.74 -15.06
N LYS A 124 -1.23 -6.93 -15.22
CA LYS A 124 -1.86 -6.66 -16.52
C LYS A 124 -0.97 -5.80 -17.41
N LEU A 125 -0.34 -4.77 -16.86
CA LEU A 125 0.54 -3.88 -17.60
C LEU A 125 1.81 -4.62 -18.07
N GLU A 126 2.40 -5.44 -17.23
CA GLU A 126 3.55 -6.28 -17.58
C GLU A 126 3.24 -7.33 -18.69
N SER A 127 1.96 -7.65 -18.91
CA SER A 127 1.57 -8.51 -20.03
C SER A 127 1.65 -7.82 -21.39
N ILE A 128 1.89 -6.53 -21.42
CA ILE A 128 2.08 -5.75 -22.65
C ILE A 128 3.58 -5.74 -22.95
N ASP A 129 3.97 -6.27 -24.10
CA ASP A 129 5.37 -6.32 -24.52
C ASP A 129 6.04 -4.94 -24.49
N GLY A 130 7.16 -4.84 -23.79
CA GLY A 130 7.91 -3.59 -23.64
C GLY A 130 7.40 -2.63 -22.56
N PHE A 131 6.37 -2.98 -21.82
CA PHE A 131 5.93 -2.16 -20.69
C PHE A 131 6.77 -2.47 -19.45
N HIS A 132 7.40 -1.42 -18.88
CA HIS A 132 8.24 -1.54 -17.68
C HIS A 132 7.57 -0.84 -16.50
N VAL A 133 7.30 -1.58 -15.44
CA VAL A 133 6.67 -1.07 -14.22
C VAL A 133 7.68 -0.64 -13.14
N GLU A 134 8.93 -1.08 -13.28
CA GLU A 134 10.03 -0.70 -12.41
C GLU A 134 10.90 0.34 -13.15
N ILE A 135 10.63 1.61 -12.89
CA ILE A 135 11.35 2.75 -13.45
C ILE A 135 11.86 3.65 -12.34
N SER A 136 12.83 4.52 -12.65
CA SER A 136 13.35 5.49 -11.68
C SER A 136 12.30 6.56 -11.34
N GLU A 137 12.42 7.21 -10.17
CA GLU A 137 11.59 8.36 -9.82
C GLU A 137 11.69 9.48 -10.85
N ALA A 138 12.91 9.72 -11.40
CA ALA A 138 13.13 10.74 -12.41
C ALA A 138 12.38 10.42 -13.72
N ASP A 139 12.39 9.16 -14.16
CA ASP A 139 11.66 8.73 -15.35
C ASP A 139 10.14 8.77 -15.09
N PHE A 140 9.69 8.39 -13.89
CA PHE A 140 8.28 8.50 -13.51
C PHE A 140 7.78 9.95 -13.61
N ILE A 141 8.49 10.90 -12.98
CA ILE A 141 8.15 12.32 -13.04
C ILE A 141 8.17 12.84 -14.47
N LYS A 142 9.18 12.43 -15.28
CA LYS A 142 9.29 12.79 -16.69
C LYS A 142 8.06 12.31 -17.47
N LEU A 143 7.69 11.03 -17.37
CA LEU A 143 6.55 10.47 -18.08
C LEU A 143 5.24 11.17 -17.69
N VAL A 144 5.02 11.44 -16.39
CA VAL A 144 3.82 12.16 -15.97
C VAL A 144 3.75 13.56 -16.55
N ASN A 145 4.90 14.26 -16.67
CA ASN A 145 4.93 15.60 -17.27
C ASN A 145 4.75 15.58 -18.80
N GLU A 146 5.29 14.57 -19.49
CA GLU A 146 5.24 14.47 -20.96
C GLU A 146 3.90 13.85 -21.43
N ASP A 147 3.50 12.74 -20.84
CA ASP A 147 2.36 11.93 -21.29
C ASP A 147 1.11 12.09 -20.42
N GLN A 148 1.19 12.87 -19.34
CA GLN A 148 0.13 13.08 -18.33
C GLN A 148 -0.29 11.82 -17.60
N VAL A 149 0.40 10.70 -17.78
CA VAL A 149 0.12 9.44 -17.08
C VAL A 149 1.37 8.59 -16.95
N ALA A 150 1.58 8.07 -15.74
CA ALA A 150 2.51 6.98 -15.53
C ALA A 150 1.98 6.06 -14.41
N VAL A 151 2.22 4.77 -14.58
CA VAL A 151 1.89 3.74 -13.58
C VAL A 151 3.16 2.99 -13.23
N ILE A 152 3.55 3.00 -11.95
CA ILE A 152 4.73 2.28 -11.47
C ILE A 152 4.35 1.23 -10.44
N GLY A 153 5.17 0.19 -10.34
CA GLY A 153 5.11 -0.81 -9.29
C GLY A 153 5.77 -0.30 -7.98
N HIS A 154 5.54 -1.02 -6.91
CA HIS A 154 6.27 -0.79 -5.66
C HIS A 154 7.76 -1.11 -5.85
N THR A 155 8.62 -0.13 -5.73
CA THR A 155 10.07 -0.34 -5.64
C THR A 155 10.44 -0.81 -4.23
N GLY A 156 11.65 -1.37 -4.06
CA GLY A 156 12.06 -2.00 -2.81
C GLY A 156 11.99 -1.12 -1.56
N ASN A 157 12.08 0.21 -1.75
CA ASN A 157 12.11 1.20 -0.66
C ASN A 157 10.80 1.99 -0.51
N LEU A 158 9.86 1.88 -1.45
CA LEU A 158 8.55 2.53 -1.33
C LEU A 158 7.61 1.66 -0.51
N THR A 159 7.12 2.19 0.59
CA THR A 159 6.17 1.52 1.49
C THR A 159 6.54 0.08 1.86
N PRO A 160 7.76 -0.20 2.36
CA PRO A 160 8.21 -1.56 2.64
C PRO A 160 7.33 -2.29 3.68
N ALA A 161 6.75 -1.55 4.62
CA ALA A 161 5.81 -2.10 5.61
C ALA A 161 4.55 -2.63 4.93
N ASP A 162 3.98 -1.88 4.00
CA ASP A 162 2.78 -2.28 3.26
C ASP A 162 3.07 -3.52 2.42
N LYS A 163 4.15 -3.53 1.66
CA LYS A 163 4.56 -4.68 0.86
C LYS A 163 4.67 -5.96 1.69
N LYS A 164 5.31 -5.88 2.87
CA LYS A 164 5.53 -7.03 3.75
C LYS A 164 4.24 -7.50 4.41
N LEU A 165 3.43 -6.55 4.93
CA LEU A 165 2.16 -6.86 5.59
C LEU A 165 1.12 -7.39 4.59
N TYR A 166 1.12 -6.84 3.38
CA TYR A 166 0.23 -7.28 2.31
C TYR A 166 0.51 -8.72 1.88
N ALA A 167 1.79 -9.07 1.68
CA ALA A 167 2.19 -10.43 1.36
C ALA A 167 1.82 -11.44 2.46
N LEU A 168 1.95 -11.04 3.75
CA LEU A 168 1.54 -11.88 4.87
C LEU A 168 0.02 -12.10 4.87
N ARG A 169 -0.75 -11.06 4.64
CA ARG A 169 -2.22 -11.10 4.64
C ARG A 169 -2.79 -11.93 3.48
N ASP A 170 -2.14 -11.90 2.33
CA ASP A 170 -2.54 -12.68 1.16
C ASP A 170 -2.53 -14.19 1.46
N VAL A 171 -1.44 -14.71 2.00
CA VAL A 171 -1.32 -16.15 2.31
C VAL A 171 -2.13 -16.61 3.53
N GLN A 172 -2.69 -15.67 4.29
CA GLN A 172 -3.47 -15.96 5.51
C GLN A 172 -4.96 -15.61 5.38
N GLU A 173 -5.44 -15.33 4.17
CA GLU A 173 -6.83 -14.96 3.88
C GLU A 173 -7.36 -13.78 4.73
N GLN A 174 -6.46 -12.84 5.05
CA GLN A 174 -6.76 -11.65 5.87
C GLN A 174 -6.99 -10.40 5.03
N LEU A 175 -7.37 -10.55 3.77
CA LEU A 175 -7.42 -9.47 2.78
C LEU A 175 -8.54 -8.46 3.02
N THR A 176 -9.63 -8.87 3.68
CA THR A 176 -10.77 -8.00 3.95
C THR A 176 -10.57 -7.05 5.14
N LEU A 177 -9.37 -7.05 5.73
CA LEU A 177 -9.08 -6.40 7.01
C LEU A 177 -9.04 -4.87 6.99
N PHE A 178 -8.93 -4.22 5.83
CA PHE A 178 -8.69 -2.77 5.75
C PHE A 178 -9.39 -2.10 4.55
N LEU A 179 -10.56 -2.61 4.19
CA LEU A 179 -11.42 -1.98 3.19
C LEU A 179 -12.34 -0.95 3.80
#